data_fb69b4783973fd0b7e048e0099ebd18a
#
_entry.id   fb69b4783973fd0b7e048e0099ebd18a
#
_cell.length_a   1.000
_cell.length_b   1.000
_cell.length_c   1.000
_cell.angle_alpha   90.00
_cell.angle_beta   90.00
_cell.angle_gamma   90.00
#
_symmetry.space_group_name_H-M   'P 1'
#
loop_
_entity.id
_entity.type
_entity.pdbx_description
1 polymer ?
#
loop_
_entity_poly.entity_id
_entity_poly.type
_entity_poly.pdbx_seq_one_letter_code
_entity_poly.pdbx_strand_id
1 'polypeptide(L)'
;VFDGWLRNAGGTKSLVLLDGLDEISDLELRKAACNWIDRQHSGFPETYFVVTSRLTGYRKTEGVELEADHIRADVMDFTAEQQEEFLSKWFRAAYIRELCPVGLDPEAWIESRKKAAEERTRTIVEYLGKEENRGLRELAAVPMMVQIMAILWKEREFLPGNRVKLY
;
A
#
# COMPACT_ATOMS: atom_id res chain seq x y z
N VAL A 1 -26.82 15.05 -1.07
CA VAL A 1 -26.26 14.67 0.22
C VAL A 1 -24.82 15.13 0.34
N PHE A 2 -23.94 14.79 -0.63
CA PHE A 2 -22.52 15.14 -0.63
C PHE A 2 -22.28 16.66 -0.64
N ASP A 3 -22.93 17.40 -1.53
CA ASP A 3 -22.84 18.86 -1.61
C ASP A 3 -23.30 19.56 -0.33
N GLY A 4 -24.34 19.03 0.31
CA GLY A 4 -24.83 19.53 1.59
C GLY A 4 -23.81 19.33 2.72
N TRP A 5 -23.09 18.24 2.70
CA TRP A 5 -22.05 17.95 3.67
C TRP A 5 -20.85 18.89 3.51
N LEU A 6 -20.37 19.10 2.29
CA LEU A 6 -19.25 20.00 2.01
C LEU A 6 -19.61 21.47 2.33
N ARG A 7 -20.84 21.92 2.04
CA ARG A 7 -21.31 23.28 2.36
C ARG A 7 -21.44 23.53 3.85
N ASN A 8 -21.80 22.51 4.62
CA ASN A 8 -21.97 22.60 6.06
C ASN A 8 -20.67 22.44 6.87
N ALA A 9 -19.56 22.20 6.21
CA ALA A 9 -18.25 22.09 6.87
C ALA A 9 -17.74 23.41 7.49
N GLY A 10 -18.50 24.50 7.38
CA GLY A 10 -18.31 25.73 8.17
C GLY A 10 -16.94 26.40 8.02
N GLY A 11 -16.34 26.37 6.82
CA GLY A 11 -14.98 26.92 6.59
C GLY A 11 -13.86 25.96 7.01
N THR A 12 -14.17 24.75 7.41
CA THR A 12 -13.16 23.70 7.70
C THR A 12 -12.64 23.12 6.39
N LYS A 13 -11.31 23.04 6.25
CA LYS A 13 -10.70 22.38 5.10
C LYS A 13 -11.10 20.90 5.09
N SER A 14 -11.57 20.43 3.96
CA SER A 14 -12.01 19.04 3.79
C SER A 14 -11.06 18.29 2.86
N LEU A 15 -10.89 16.98 3.10
CA LEU A 15 -10.15 16.08 2.24
C LEU A 15 -11.09 14.97 1.76
N VAL A 16 -11.25 14.85 0.45
CA VAL A 16 -12.03 13.81 -0.20
C VAL A 16 -11.08 12.82 -0.85
N LEU A 17 -11.19 11.55 -0.46
CA LEU A 17 -10.40 10.45 -1.01
C LEU A 17 -11.28 9.63 -1.94
N LEU A 18 -10.91 9.54 -3.21
CA LEU A 18 -11.60 8.76 -4.24
C LEU A 18 -10.64 7.69 -4.74
N ASP A 19 -10.85 6.48 -4.26
CA ASP A 19 -9.98 5.36 -4.57
C ASP A 19 -10.52 4.55 -5.76
N GLY A 20 -9.63 4.18 -6.69
CA GLY A 20 -9.93 3.24 -7.75
C GLY A 20 -10.74 3.80 -8.92
N LEU A 21 -10.40 4.95 -9.49
CA LEU A 21 -11.07 5.48 -10.69
C LEU A 21 -11.10 4.44 -11.85
N ASP A 22 -10.08 3.59 -11.96
CA ASP A 22 -10.00 2.52 -12.97
C ASP A 22 -10.99 1.37 -12.75
N GLU A 23 -11.56 1.22 -11.55
CA GLU A 23 -12.57 0.21 -11.24
C GLU A 23 -13.93 0.50 -11.89
N ILE A 24 -14.15 1.75 -12.33
CA ILE A 24 -15.28 2.09 -13.19
C ILE A 24 -15.00 1.50 -14.57
N SER A 25 -15.59 0.35 -14.89
CA SER A 25 -15.33 -0.40 -16.13
C SER A 25 -15.82 0.32 -17.39
N ASP A 26 -16.93 1.04 -17.29
CA ASP A 26 -17.49 1.82 -18.39
C ASP A 26 -16.70 3.13 -18.60
N LEU A 27 -16.23 3.33 -19.85
CA LEU A 27 -15.40 4.48 -20.21
C LEU A 27 -16.14 5.80 -20.07
N GLU A 28 -17.41 5.86 -20.47
CA GLU A 28 -18.19 7.09 -20.41
C GLU A 28 -18.55 7.46 -18.97
N LEU A 29 -18.82 6.47 -18.12
CA LEU A 29 -19.00 6.72 -16.68
C LEU A 29 -17.71 7.17 -16.02
N ARG A 30 -16.55 6.66 -16.45
CA ARG A 30 -15.25 7.11 -15.93
C ARG A 30 -14.94 8.54 -16.31
N LYS A 31 -15.21 8.95 -17.55
CA LYS A 31 -15.16 10.36 -17.99
C LYS A 31 -16.12 11.23 -17.20
N ALA A 32 -17.35 10.77 -17.00
CA ALA A 32 -18.33 11.49 -16.21
C ALA A 32 -17.88 11.66 -14.75
N ALA A 33 -17.16 10.68 -14.18
CA ALA A 33 -16.56 10.80 -12.86
C ALA A 33 -15.47 11.88 -12.81
N CYS A 34 -14.57 11.94 -13.81
CA CYS A 34 -13.58 13.02 -13.91
C CYS A 34 -14.26 14.40 -13.98
N ASN A 35 -15.23 14.57 -14.87
CA ASN A 35 -15.99 15.81 -15.01
C ASN A 35 -16.75 16.19 -13.73
N TRP A 36 -17.21 15.21 -12.96
CA TRP A 36 -17.84 15.46 -11.67
C TRP A 36 -16.81 15.96 -10.65
N ILE A 37 -15.63 15.35 -10.58
CA ILE A 37 -14.54 15.77 -9.68
C ILE A 37 -14.14 17.21 -9.99
N ASP A 38 -13.94 17.57 -11.26
CA ASP A 38 -13.55 18.93 -11.69
C ASP A 38 -14.59 19.96 -11.27
N ARG A 39 -15.88 19.63 -11.42
CA ARG A 39 -16.98 20.51 -10.96
C ARG A 39 -17.00 20.65 -9.44
N GLN A 40 -16.76 19.56 -8.69
CA GLN A 40 -16.71 19.64 -7.24
C GLN A 40 -15.51 20.46 -6.77
N HIS A 41 -14.34 20.24 -7.37
CA HIS A 41 -13.15 21.04 -7.07
C HIS A 41 -13.39 22.54 -7.30
N SER A 42 -14.01 22.90 -8.44
CA SER A 42 -14.35 24.29 -8.74
C SER A 42 -15.41 24.87 -7.80
N GLY A 43 -16.34 24.05 -7.34
CA GLY A 43 -17.44 24.48 -6.44
C GLY A 43 -17.01 24.56 -4.96
N PHE A 44 -15.92 23.93 -4.56
CA PHE A 44 -15.45 23.84 -3.18
C PHE A 44 -13.93 24.07 -3.07
N PRO A 45 -13.47 25.34 -3.22
CA PRO A 45 -12.03 25.67 -3.30
C PRO A 45 -11.24 25.31 -2.02
N GLU A 46 -11.90 25.17 -0.87
CA GLU A 46 -11.27 24.77 0.39
C GLU A 46 -11.23 23.24 0.58
N THR A 47 -11.67 22.47 -0.42
CA THR A 47 -11.69 21.01 -0.38
C THR A 47 -10.57 20.45 -1.25
N TYR A 48 -9.77 19.59 -0.65
CA TYR A 48 -8.74 18.83 -1.36
C TYR A 48 -9.31 17.50 -1.84
N PHE A 49 -8.94 17.12 -3.06
CA PHE A 49 -9.32 15.83 -3.64
C PHE A 49 -8.05 15.01 -3.87
N VAL A 50 -8.05 13.75 -3.45
CA VAL A 50 -7.04 12.76 -3.82
C VAL A 50 -7.75 11.66 -4.59
N VAL A 51 -7.32 11.44 -5.82
CA VAL A 51 -7.89 10.43 -6.70
C VAL A 51 -6.82 9.40 -7.02
N THR A 52 -7.11 8.12 -6.80
CA THR A 52 -6.20 7.05 -7.18
C THR A 52 -6.70 6.34 -8.43
N SER A 53 -5.77 5.86 -9.24
CA SER A 53 -6.06 5.03 -10.42
C SER A 53 -4.81 4.26 -10.83
N ARG A 54 -5.00 3.09 -11.42
CA ARG A 54 -3.91 2.45 -12.18
C ARG A 54 -3.63 3.25 -13.45
N LEU A 55 -2.38 3.16 -13.95
CA LEU A 55 -1.97 3.83 -15.19
C LEU A 55 -2.89 3.51 -16.37
N THR A 56 -3.41 2.28 -16.41
CA THR A 56 -4.34 1.83 -17.46
C THR A 56 -5.73 2.44 -17.36
N GLY A 57 -6.10 2.96 -16.20
CA GLY A 57 -7.40 3.57 -15.95
C GLY A 57 -7.46 5.08 -16.14
N TYR A 58 -6.31 5.76 -16.10
CA TYR A 58 -6.19 7.21 -16.28
C TYR A 58 -5.44 7.51 -17.57
N ARG A 59 -6.18 7.64 -18.67
CA ARG A 59 -5.60 7.78 -20.01
C ARG A 59 -6.13 9.02 -20.71
N LYS A 60 -5.27 10.00 -20.87
CA LYS A 60 -5.52 11.22 -21.63
C LYS A 60 -6.01 10.95 -23.06
N THR A 61 -5.42 9.95 -23.75
CA THR A 61 -5.78 9.56 -25.10
C THR A 61 -7.22 9.04 -25.23
N GLU A 62 -7.82 8.61 -24.14
CA GLU A 62 -9.19 8.13 -24.07
C GLU A 62 -10.14 9.20 -23.46
N GLY A 63 -9.64 10.40 -23.15
CA GLY A 63 -10.39 11.48 -22.51
C GLY A 63 -10.72 11.23 -21.04
N VAL A 64 -9.96 10.32 -20.38
CA VAL A 64 -10.06 10.10 -18.94
C VAL A 64 -8.92 10.85 -18.28
N GLU A 65 -9.16 12.10 -17.97
CA GLU A 65 -8.23 12.98 -17.26
C GLU A 65 -9.02 14.03 -16.48
N LEU A 66 -8.40 14.60 -15.46
CA LEU A 66 -8.91 15.77 -14.76
C LEU A 66 -8.45 17.02 -15.49
N GLU A 67 -9.39 17.95 -15.74
CA GLU A 67 -9.08 19.24 -16.37
C GLU A 67 -8.62 20.28 -15.34
N ALA A 68 -9.06 20.16 -14.09
CA ALA A 68 -8.62 21.00 -13.00
C ALA A 68 -7.11 20.88 -12.78
N ASP A 69 -6.47 21.99 -12.37
CA ASP A 69 -5.05 21.98 -12.01
C ASP A 69 -4.80 21.00 -10.85
N HIS A 70 -3.90 20.05 -11.06
CA HIS A 70 -3.64 18.98 -10.11
C HIS A 70 -2.19 18.53 -10.14
N ILE A 71 -1.74 17.95 -9.03
CA ILE A 71 -0.42 17.30 -8.91
C ILE A 71 -0.60 15.81 -9.19
N ARG A 72 0.09 15.33 -10.21
CA ARG A 72 0.19 13.90 -10.46
C ARG A 72 1.39 13.32 -9.71
N ALA A 73 1.17 12.21 -9.00
CA ALA A 73 2.20 11.44 -8.33
C ALA A 73 2.05 9.96 -8.71
N ASP A 74 3.16 9.34 -9.08
CA ASP A 74 3.19 7.90 -9.36
C ASP A 74 3.73 7.16 -8.12
N VAL A 75 3.04 6.09 -7.70
CA VAL A 75 3.51 5.22 -6.62
C VAL A 75 4.63 4.34 -7.19
N MET A 76 5.82 4.53 -6.65
CA MET A 76 7.01 3.78 -7.08
C MET A 76 7.17 2.48 -6.30
N ASP A 77 7.87 1.55 -6.89
CA ASP A 77 8.32 0.34 -6.22
C ASP A 77 9.21 0.67 -5.02
N PHE A 78 9.24 -0.22 -4.03
CA PHE A 78 10.09 -0.07 -2.84
C PHE A 78 11.58 -0.14 -3.20
N THR A 79 12.36 0.78 -2.64
CA THR A 79 13.82 0.63 -2.60
C THR A 79 14.23 -0.52 -1.68
N ALA A 80 15.50 -0.94 -1.72
CA ALA A 80 16.01 -1.98 -0.81
C ALA A 80 15.83 -1.61 0.66
N GLU A 81 16.08 -0.35 1.01
CA GLU A 81 15.92 0.17 2.36
C GLU A 81 14.45 0.16 2.79
N GLN A 82 13.53 0.50 1.89
CA GLN A 82 12.09 0.47 2.16
C GLN A 82 11.56 -0.97 2.30
N GLN A 83 12.12 -1.93 1.54
CA GLN A 83 11.82 -3.36 1.70
C GLN A 83 12.23 -3.85 3.08
N GLU A 84 13.45 -3.53 3.52
CA GLU A 84 13.96 -3.90 4.85
C GLU A 84 13.14 -3.26 5.97
N GLU A 85 12.84 -1.96 5.85
CA GLU A 85 12.01 -1.23 6.81
C GLU A 85 10.60 -1.84 6.91
N PHE A 86 9.99 -2.16 5.77
CA PHE A 86 8.69 -2.82 5.72
C PHE A 86 8.73 -4.18 6.43
N LEU A 87 9.71 -5.04 6.10
CA LEU A 87 9.89 -6.36 6.70
C LEU A 87 10.08 -6.26 8.21
N SER A 88 10.91 -5.34 8.67
CA SER A 88 11.16 -5.10 10.10
C SER A 88 9.87 -4.72 10.84
N LYS A 89 9.11 -3.75 10.32
CA LYS A 89 7.84 -3.33 10.90
C LYS A 89 6.80 -4.44 10.87
N TRP A 90 6.72 -5.17 9.77
CA TRP A 90 5.77 -6.26 9.58
C TRP A 90 6.02 -7.41 10.55
N PHE A 91 7.26 -7.94 10.63
CA PHE A 91 7.60 -9.02 11.55
C PHE A 91 7.40 -8.59 13.00
N ARG A 92 7.82 -7.37 13.35
CA ARG A 92 7.60 -6.84 14.70
C ARG A 92 6.11 -6.83 15.05
N ALA A 93 5.26 -6.32 14.18
CA ALA A 93 3.81 -6.31 14.39
C ALA A 93 3.21 -7.72 14.47
N ALA A 94 3.66 -8.64 13.60
CA ALA A 94 3.17 -10.01 13.56
C ALA A 94 3.55 -10.81 14.82
N TYR A 95 4.78 -10.66 15.32
CA TYR A 95 5.26 -11.38 16.49
C TYR A 95 4.73 -10.81 17.82
N ILE A 96 4.61 -9.49 17.96
CA ILE A 96 4.08 -8.86 19.19
C ILE A 96 2.59 -9.20 19.40
N ARG A 97 1.84 -9.48 18.33
CA ARG A 97 0.43 -9.89 18.41
C ARG A 97 0.22 -11.35 18.84
N GLU A 98 1.28 -12.14 18.94
CA GLU A 98 1.18 -13.50 19.41
C GLU A 98 0.78 -13.52 20.90
N LEU A 99 -0.17 -14.37 21.25
CA LEU A 99 -0.66 -14.47 22.62
C LEU A 99 0.45 -14.96 23.55
N CYS A 100 0.61 -14.29 24.69
CA CYS A 100 1.50 -14.77 25.73
C CYS A 100 0.93 -16.08 26.33
N PRO A 101 1.70 -17.17 26.34
CA PRO A 101 1.25 -18.41 26.99
C PRO A 101 1.01 -18.22 28.48
N VAL A 102 0.02 -18.95 28.99
CA VAL A 102 -0.31 -18.91 30.43
C VAL A 102 0.89 -19.36 31.26
N GLY A 103 1.24 -18.58 32.27
CA GLY A 103 2.36 -18.87 33.18
C GLY A 103 3.72 -18.27 32.79
N LEU A 104 3.80 -17.55 31.66
CA LEU A 104 4.99 -16.79 31.30
C LEU A 104 4.83 -15.32 31.74
N ASP A 105 5.97 -14.69 32.04
CA ASP A 105 6.03 -13.25 32.26
C ASP A 105 5.76 -12.47 30.95
N PRO A 106 4.72 -11.60 30.92
CA PRO A 106 4.36 -10.88 29.70
C PRO A 106 5.47 -9.97 29.16
N GLU A 107 6.28 -9.34 30.02
CA GLU A 107 7.36 -8.46 29.59
C GLU A 107 8.49 -9.26 28.94
N ALA A 108 8.90 -10.34 29.57
CA ALA A 108 9.91 -11.27 29.01
C ALA A 108 9.40 -11.90 27.70
N TRP A 109 8.10 -12.22 27.61
CA TRP A 109 7.50 -12.72 26.37
C TRP A 109 7.60 -11.70 25.25
N ILE A 110 7.16 -10.46 25.47
CA ILE A 110 7.23 -9.39 24.45
C ILE A 110 8.68 -9.19 23.98
N GLU A 111 9.65 -9.17 24.91
CA GLU A 111 11.05 -8.99 24.55
C GLU A 111 11.57 -10.16 23.69
N SER A 112 11.17 -11.38 24.02
CA SER A 112 11.51 -12.55 23.21
C SER A 112 10.91 -12.47 21.79
N ARG A 113 9.68 -11.90 21.65
CA ARG A 113 9.02 -11.73 20.35
C ARG A 113 9.69 -10.64 19.50
N LYS A 114 10.17 -9.56 20.12
CA LYS A 114 10.98 -8.56 19.42
C LYS A 114 12.26 -9.16 18.84
N LYS A 115 12.99 -9.92 19.64
CA LYS A 115 14.21 -10.62 19.18
C LYS A 115 13.92 -11.59 18.04
N ALA A 116 12.84 -12.35 18.15
CA ALA A 116 12.41 -13.26 17.07
C ALA A 116 12.06 -12.51 15.79
N ALA A 117 11.42 -11.34 15.89
CA ALA A 117 11.11 -10.50 14.75
C ALA A 117 12.36 -9.91 14.07
N GLU A 118 13.32 -9.45 14.86
CA GLU A 118 14.61 -8.95 14.35
C GLU A 118 15.39 -10.05 13.62
N GLU A 119 15.46 -11.24 14.21
CA GLU A 119 16.12 -12.39 13.60
C GLU A 119 15.43 -12.78 12.29
N ARG A 120 14.11 -12.79 12.27
CA ARG A 120 13.33 -13.10 11.05
C ARG A 120 13.55 -12.09 9.94
N THR A 121 13.61 -10.79 10.32
CA THR A 121 13.95 -9.72 9.38
C THR A 121 15.34 -9.93 8.79
N ARG A 122 16.33 -10.18 9.65
CA ARG A 122 17.71 -10.38 9.23
C ARG A 122 17.83 -11.55 8.25
N THR A 123 17.24 -12.68 8.57
CA THR A 123 17.36 -13.90 7.75
C THR A 123 16.70 -13.77 6.37
N ILE A 124 15.53 -13.08 6.25
CA ILE A 124 14.91 -12.87 4.94
C ILE A 124 15.68 -11.84 4.12
N VAL A 125 16.19 -10.77 4.72
CA VAL A 125 17.01 -9.77 4.03
C VAL A 125 18.29 -10.41 3.49
N GLU A 126 18.98 -11.19 4.31
CA GLU A 126 20.16 -11.96 3.87
C GLU A 126 19.81 -12.95 2.74
N TYR A 127 18.66 -13.63 2.83
CA TYR A 127 18.20 -14.55 1.79
C TYR A 127 17.93 -13.81 0.47
N LEU A 128 17.19 -12.70 0.50
CA LEU A 128 16.92 -11.89 -0.68
C LEU A 128 18.18 -11.23 -1.26
N GLY A 129 19.19 -10.96 -0.41
CA GLY A 129 20.47 -10.37 -0.81
C GLY A 129 21.36 -11.29 -1.65
N LYS A 130 21.14 -12.62 -1.62
CA LYS A 130 21.92 -13.55 -2.41
C LYS A 130 21.70 -13.38 -3.90
N GLU A 131 22.75 -13.54 -4.71
CA GLU A 131 22.67 -13.35 -6.17
C GLU A 131 21.71 -14.36 -6.82
N GLU A 132 21.67 -15.59 -6.33
CA GLU A 132 20.73 -16.63 -6.79
C GLU A 132 19.26 -16.24 -6.60
N ASN A 133 18.95 -15.34 -5.68
CA ASN A 133 17.60 -14.88 -5.35
C ASN A 133 17.26 -13.50 -5.97
N ARG A 134 18.04 -13.04 -6.94
CA ARG A 134 17.82 -11.73 -7.60
C ARG A 134 16.39 -11.54 -8.08
N GLY A 135 15.79 -12.56 -8.70
CA GLY A 135 14.40 -12.48 -9.17
C GLY A 135 13.38 -12.28 -8.05
N LEU A 136 13.63 -12.87 -6.86
CA LEU A 136 12.78 -12.65 -5.69
C LEU A 136 12.99 -11.26 -5.10
N ARG A 137 14.22 -10.75 -5.10
CA ARG A 137 14.54 -9.39 -4.66
C ARG A 137 13.85 -8.34 -5.54
N GLU A 138 13.84 -8.54 -6.86
CA GLU A 138 13.10 -7.67 -7.78
C GLU A 138 11.58 -7.71 -7.53
N LEU A 139 11.04 -8.88 -7.22
CA LEU A 139 9.63 -9.01 -6.83
C LEU A 139 9.31 -8.36 -5.48
N ALA A 140 10.24 -8.39 -4.53
CA ALA A 140 10.08 -7.76 -3.22
C ALA A 140 9.98 -6.22 -3.29
N ALA A 141 10.34 -5.62 -4.41
CA ALA A 141 10.11 -4.19 -4.66
C ALA A 141 8.60 -3.86 -4.73
N VAL A 142 7.75 -4.81 -5.11
CA VAL A 142 6.29 -4.62 -5.13
C VAL A 142 5.73 -4.83 -3.72
N PRO A 143 5.05 -3.83 -3.10
CA PRO A 143 4.59 -3.90 -1.71
C PRO A 143 3.76 -5.15 -1.38
N MET A 144 2.86 -5.56 -2.27
CA MET A 144 2.06 -6.77 -2.08
C MET A 144 2.92 -8.03 -2.10
N MET A 145 3.96 -8.09 -2.94
CA MET A 145 4.83 -9.26 -3.05
C MET A 145 5.70 -9.42 -1.80
N VAL A 146 6.30 -8.35 -1.30
CA VAL A 146 7.10 -8.42 -0.07
C VAL A 146 6.25 -8.81 1.13
N GLN A 147 4.97 -8.42 1.18
CA GLN A 147 4.05 -8.87 2.22
C GLN A 147 3.78 -10.37 2.14
N ILE A 148 3.51 -10.91 0.94
CA ILE A 148 3.33 -12.36 0.74
C ILE A 148 4.60 -13.10 1.15
N MET A 149 5.77 -12.60 0.76
CA MET A 149 7.05 -13.18 1.16
C MET A 149 7.24 -13.18 2.68
N ALA A 150 6.87 -12.10 3.38
CA ALA A 150 6.94 -12.02 4.84
C ALA A 150 6.04 -13.07 5.52
N ILE A 151 4.83 -13.27 5.00
CA ILE A 151 3.89 -14.31 5.51
C ILE A 151 4.51 -15.70 5.35
N LEU A 152 4.95 -16.03 4.14
CA LEU A 152 5.55 -17.35 3.86
C LEU A 152 6.81 -17.59 4.68
N TRP A 153 7.66 -16.56 4.82
CA TRP A 153 8.89 -16.66 5.60
C TRP A 153 8.64 -16.84 7.09
N LYS A 154 7.60 -16.19 7.61
CA LYS A 154 7.19 -16.39 9.01
C LYS A 154 6.81 -17.85 9.27
N GLU A 155 6.08 -18.48 8.34
CA GLU A 155 5.53 -19.82 8.52
C GLU A 155 6.52 -20.94 8.20
N ARG A 156 7.34 -20.77 7.14
CA ARG A 156 8.09 -21.88 6.53
C ARG A 156 9.60 -21.66 6.42
N GLU A 157 10.10 -20.44 6.62
CA GLU A 157 11.51 -20.04 6.37
C GLU A 157 12.00 -20.36 4.95
N PHE A 158 11.08 -20.46 4.01
CA PHE A 158 11.36 -20.83 2.64
C PHE A 158 10.49 -20.01 1.69
N LEU A 159 11.11 -19.49 0.62
CA LEU A 159 10.40 -18.84 -0.48
C LEU A 159 10.52 -19.70 -1.73
N PRO A 160 9.42 -19.90 -2.49
CA PRO A 160 9.48 -20.56 -3.77
C PRO A 160 10.41 -19.82 -4.74
N GLY A 161 11.27 -20.55 -5.44
CA GLY A 161 12.31 -19.96 -6.30
C GLY A 161 11.82 -19.25 -7.55
N ASN A 162 10.49 -19.12 -7.77
CA ASN A 162 9.94 -18.38 -8.90
C ASN A 162 8.57 -17.77 -8.60
N ARG A 163 8.24 -16.73 -9.38
CA ARG A 163 7.01 -15.93 -9.29
C ARG A 163 5.73 -16.77 -9.32
N VAL A 164 5.67 -17.79 -10.16
CA VAL A 164 4.46 -18.62 -10.38
C VAL A 164 4.10 -19.44 -9.14
N LYS A 165 5.07 -19.78 -8.30
CA LYS A 165 4.85 -20.55 -7.06
C LYS A 165 4.57 -19.67 -5.84
N LEU A 166 4.69 -18.33 -5.98
CA LEU A 166 4.35 -17.37 -4.93
C LEU A 166 2.85 -17.04 -4.91
N TYR A 167 2.16 -17.23 -6.03
CA TYR A 167 0.71 -17.15 -6.17
C TYR A 167 0.08 -18.53 -5.97
#